data_c3eed02c87528179f251900d1ab53615
#
_entry.id   c3eed02c87528179f251900d1ab53615
#
_cell.length_a   1.000
_cell.length_b   1.000
_cell.length_c   1.000
_cell.angle_alpha   90.00
_cell.angle_beta   90.00
_cell.angle_gamma   90.00
#
_symmetry.space_group_name_H-M   'P 1'
#
loop_
_entity.id
_entity.type
_entity.pdbx_description
1 polymer ?
#
loop_
_entity_poly.entity_id
_entity_poly.type
_entity_poly.pdbx_seq_one_letter_code
_entity_poly.pdbx_strand_id
1 'polypeptide(L)'
;MKKILRKSLKVISIIFEVIVLFVTISFVRHKVCSSKEKDLLNPLGELVEVNGHNMSVYTDGNGDKTLVFMSGSGTCSPILDFKSLYSLLSDEYKIAVVEKFGYGFSDVVDEDRDIDTILSETRMALDKAGMEPPYVLCPHSMSGLEALYWAKKYPEEVEAIIGLDMAVPDYYDEMNINITIMRLGQYCAGLGITRWIPSLAKSDAIKSGTLSEKEKEIYRAIFYQKTATVTMIDEAKEVKRNAGVVKENGIPQVPMLLFISDGSGGTGFTKEKWRSIPKEYISNCDNARYIELDCPHYVHDYEYQRISEEIRNFIR
;
A
#
# COMPACT_ATOMS: atom_id res chain seq x y z
N MET A 1 10.96 -20.35 -50.92
CA MET A 1 11.42 -19.44 -49.86
C MET A 1 10.83 -18.04 -49.94
N LYS A 2 11.07 -17.21 -51.01
CA LYS A 2 10.58 -15.81 -51.11
C LYS A 2 9.05 -15.63 -50.95
N LYS A 3 8.23 -16.55 -51.47
CA LYS A 3 6.74 -16.50 -51.37
C LYS A 3 6.21 -16.78 -49.96
N ILE A 4 6.86 -17.69 -49.21
CA ILE A 4 6.53 -17.98 -47.82
C ILE A 4 6.90 -16.78 -46.93
N LEU A 5 8.11 -16.23 -47.11
CA LEU A 5 8.59 -15.04 -46.38
C LEU A 5 7.66 -13.85 -46.58
N ARG A 6 7.18 -13.59 -47.83
CA ARG A 6 6.20 -12.52 -48.11
C ARG A 6 4.83 -12.75 -47.42
N LYS A 7 4.37 -14.01 -47.34
CA LYS A 7 3.14 -14.33 -46.61
C LYS A 7 3.30 -14.12 -45.10
N SER A 8 4.42 -14.57 -44.50
CA SER A 8 4.72 -14.36 -43.08
C SER A 8 4.83 -12.88 -42.74
N LEU A 9 5.51 -12.07 -43.57
CA LEU A 9 5.58 -10.61 -43.35
C LEU A 9 4.22 -9.94 -43.43
N LYS A 10 3.32 -10.34 -44.34
CA LYS A 10 1.96 -9.81 -44.39
C LYS A 10 1.15 -10.17 -43.11
N VAL A 11 1.28 -11.40 -42.64
CA VAL A 11 0.60 -11.81 -41.37
C VAL A 11 1.13 -10.99 -40.19
N ILE A 12 2.44 -10.81 -40.08
CA ILE A 12 3.05 -9.99 -39.05
C ILE A 12 2.55 -8.54 -39.10
N SER A 13 2.48 -7.96 -40.33
CA SER A 13 1.95 -6.59 -40.53
C SER A 13 0.50 -6.48 -40.05
N ILE A 14 -0.37 -7.43 -40.41
CA ILE A 14 -1.76 -7.44 -39.98
C ILE A 14 -1.88 -7.56 -38.47
N ILE A 15 -1.10 -8.44 -37.83
CA ILE A 15 -1.09 -8.59 -36.36
C ILE A 15 -0.65 -7.26 -35.71
N PHE A 16 0.39 -6.63 -36.22
CA PHE A 16 0.87 -5.35 -35.72
C PHE A 16 -0.20 -4.26 -35.85
N GLU A 17 -0.87 -4.14 -37.00
CA GLU A 17 -1.95 -3.18 -37.24
C GLU A 17 -3.12 -3.40 -36.25
N VAL A 18 -3.51 -4.67 -36.01
CA VAL A 18 -4.54 -5.01 -35.03
C VAL A 18 -4.14 -4.61 -33.61
N ILE A 19 -2.87 -4.86 -33.22
CA ILE A 19 -2.37 -4.45 -31.90
C ILE A 19 -2.39 -2.93 -31.76
N VAL A 20 -1.90 -2.19 -32.75
CA VAL A 20 -1.90 -0.72 -32.73
C VAL A 20 -3.33 -0.18 -32.64
N LEU A 21 -4.26 -0.74 -33.40
CA LEU A 21 -5.67 -0.36 -33.34
C LEU A 21 -6.26 -0.63 -31.95
N PHE A 22 -6.03 -1.82 -31.37
CA PHE A 22 -6.50 -2.16 -30.03
C PHE A 22 -5.96 -1.21 -28.97
N VAL A 23 -4.65 -0.91 -28.99
CA VAL A 23 -4.00 0.03 -28.05
C VAL A 23 -4.60 1.42 -28.19
N THR A 24 -4.81 1.89 -29.43
CA THR A 24 -5.41 3.20 -29.68
C THR A 24 -6.84 3.29 -29.13
N ILE A 25 -7.68 2.28 -29.38
CA ILE A 25 -9.04 2.21 -28.85
C ILE A 25 -9.00 2.18 -27.33
N SER A 26 -8.11 1.39 -26.73
CA SER A 26 -7.96 1.29 -25.26
C SER A 26 -7.59 2.63 -24.66
N PHE A 27 -6.64 3.33 -25.24
CA PHE A 27 -6.19 4.65 -24.78
C PHE A 27 -7.31 5.70 -24.88
N VAL A 28 -8.02 5.79 -26.02
CA VAL A 28 -9.13 6.71 -26.19
C VAL A 28 -10.24 6.40 -25.16
N ARG A 29 -10.61 5.13 -25.04
CA ARG A 29 -11.59 4.70 -24.02
C ARG A 29 -11.15 5.09 -22.61
N HIS A 30 -9.87 4.88 -22.26
CA HIS A 30 -9.32 5.27 -20.97
C HIS A 30 -9.47 6.76 -20.72
N LYS A 31 -9.10 7.61 -21.68
CA LYS A 31 -9.26 9.08 -21.56
C LYS A 31 -10.71 9.52 -21.39
N VAL A 32 -11.62 8.91 -22.13
CA VAL A 32 -13.07 9.19 -22.00
C VAL A 32 -13.60 8.77 -20.62
N CYS A 33 -13.24 7.56 -20.14
CA CYS A 33 -13.63 7.09 -18.82
C CYS A 33 -13.04 7.98 -17.71
N SER A 34 -11.74 8.27 -17.76
CA SER A 34 -11.07 9.13 -16.77
C SER A 34 -11.66 10.53 -16.72
N SER A 35 -12.12 11.08 -17.86
CA SER A 35 -12.82 12.37 -17.89
C SER A 35 -14.18 12.32 -17.17
N LYS A 36 -14.90 11.20 -17.27
CA LYS A 36 -16.18 10.99 -16.56
C LYS A 36 -16.00 10.70 -15.07
N GLU A 37 -14.86 10.17 -14.69
CA GLU A 37 -14.51 9.81 -13.31
C GLU A 37 -13.94 11.00 -12.51
N LYS A 38 -13.76 12.18 -13.12
CA LYS A 38 -13.16 13.35 -12.44
C LYS A 38 -13.88 13.73 -11.14
N ASP A 39 -15.21 13.68 -11.15
CA ASP A 39 -16.02 14.06 -9.98
C ASP A 39 -15.93 13.01 -8.84
N LEU A 40 -15.46 11.78 -9.14
CA LEU A 40 -15.18 10.76 -8.15
C LEU A 40 -13.82 10.96 -7.47
N LEU A 41 -12.93 11.73 -8.08
CA LEU A 41 -11.54 11.89 -7.64
C LEU A 41 -11.33 13.16 -6.80
N ASN A 42 -12.35 13.58 -6.06
CA ASN A 42 -12.18 14.56 -5.01
C ASN A 42 -11.44 13.90 -3.82
N PRO A 43 -10.36 14.49 -3.30
CA PRO A 43 -9.62 13.93 -2.18
C PRO A 43 -10.54 13.59 -1.01
N LEU A 44 -10.34 12.40 -0.44
CA LEU A 44 -11.07 11.95 0.76
C LEU A 44 -10.40 12.47 2.03
N GLY A 45 -9.11 12.75 1.98
CA GLY A 45 -8.32 13.37 3.03
C GLY A 45 -8.00 14.85 2.72
N GLU A 46 -7.37 15.53 3.65
CA GLU A 46 -6.78 16.85 3.45
C GLU A 46 -5.51 16.72 2.60
N LEU A 47 -5.29 17.65 1.68
CA LEU A 47 -4.04 17.76 0.93
C LEU A 47 -3.11 18.73 1.67
N VAL A 48 -2.03 18.20 2.21
CA VAL A 48 -0.98 18.99 2.87
C VAL A 48 0.24 19.09 1.96
N GLU A 49 0.91 20.25 1.97
CA GLU A 49 2.11 20.44 1.17
C GLU A 49 3.33 19.81 1.86
N VAL A 50 4.01 18.91 1.19
CA VAL A 50 5.26 18.25 1.61
C VAL A 50 6.28 18.41 0.49
N ASN A 51 7.38 19.09 0.74
CA ASN A 51 8.46 19.32 -0.24
C ASN A 51 8.00 19.92 -1.58
N GLY A 52 6.96 20.79 -1.57
CA GLY A 52 6.42 21.42 -2.78
C GLY A 52 5.40 20.58 -3.55
N HIS A 53 5.00 19.41 -3.02
CA HIS A 53 3.99 18.51 -3.57
C HIS A 53 2.86 18.27 -2.57
N ASN A 54 1.69 17.84 -3.04
CA ASN A 54 0.55 17.56 -2.17
C ASN A 54 0.54 16.11 -1.73
N MET A 55 0.47 15.87 -0.42
CA MET A 55 0.25 14.57 0.19
C MET A 55 -1.11 14.52 0.86
N SER A 56 -1.87 13.45 0.63
CA SER A 56 -3.20 13.27 1.20
C SER A 56 -3.10 12.61 2.57
N VAL A 57 -3.71 13.23 3.57
CA VAL A 57 -3.85 12.69 4.93
C VAL A 57 -5.32 12.70 5.31
N TYR A 58 -5.87 11.52 5.56
CA TYR A 58 -7.22 11.40 6.11
C TYR A 58 -7.14 11.36 7.63
N THR A 59 -7.99 12.13 8.29
CA THR A 59 -8.11 12.16 9.75
C THR A 59 -9.55 11.96 10.19
N ASP A 60 -9.75 11.24 11.29
CA ASP A 60 -11.07 10.97 11.88
C ASP A 60 -10.92 10.75 13.40
N GLY A 61 -12.03 10.80 14.13
CA GLY A 61 -12.06 10.53 15.57
C GLY A 61 -11.45 11.63 16.45
N ASN A 62 -11.63 11.52 17.76
CA ASN A 62 -11.24 12.54 18.75
C ASN A 62 -10.60 11.96 20.02
N GLY A 63 -10.12 10.72 20.00
CA GLY A 63 -9.47 10.08 21.15
C GLY A 63 -8.12 10.72 21.51
N ASP A 64 -7.57 10.31 22.63
CA ASP A 64 -6.28 10.82 23.11
C ASP A 64 -5.08 10.19 22.37
N LYS A 65 -5.22 8.94 21.90
CA LYS A 65 -4.18 8.24 21.15
C LYS A 65 -4.43 8.33 19.66
N THR A 66 -3.37 8.52 18.88
CA THR A 66 -3.41 8.60 17.41
C THR A 66 -2.92 7.31 16.78
N LEU A 67 -3.77 6.64 16.02
CA LEU A 67 -3.44 5.47 15.20
C LEU A 67 -3.10 5.93 13.79
N VAL A 68 -1.86 5.67 13.34
CA VAL A 68 -1.36 6.04 12.01
C VAL A 68 -1.34 4.80 11.12
N PHE A 69 -2.25 4.72 10.16
CA PHE A 69 -2.32 3.64 9.18
C PHE A 69 -1.38 3.89 8.01
N MET A 70 -0.51 2.92 7.74
CA MET A 70 0.58 3.02 6.78
C MET A 70 0.47 1.89 5.76
N SER A 71 0.33 2.24 4.48
CA SER A 71 0.05 1.26 3.42
C SER A 71 1.28 0.55 2.89
N GLY A 72 1.08 -0.71 2.48
CA GLY A 72 2.06 -1.51 1.77
C GLY A 72 2.25 -1.11 0.32
N SER A 73 3.15 -1.80 -0.37
CA SER A 73 3.46 -1.57 -1.78
C SER A 73 2.25 -1.80 -2.68
N GLY A 74 2.00 -0.88 -3.60
CA GLY A 74 0.98 -1.03 -4.63
C GLY A 74 -0.47 -0.85 -4.18
N THR A 75 -0.73 -0.51 -2.92
CA THR A 75 -2.06 -0.16 -2.41
C THR A 75 -2.57 1.10 -3.10
N CYS A 76 -3.57 0.96 -3.98
CA CYS A 76 -4.02 2.09 -4.81
C CYS A 76 -4.72 3.20 -4.03
N SER A 77 -5.46 2.86 -2.98
CA SER A 77 -6.18 3.83 -2.14
C SER A 77 -6.10 3.44 -0.66
N PRO A 78 -5.05 3.85 0.05
CA PRO A 78 -4.86 3.55 1.47
C PRO A 78 -6.06 3.90 2.34
N ILE A 79 -6.67 5.06 2.14
CA ILE A 79 -7.85 5.50 2.90
C ILE A 79 -9.00 4.50 2.78
N LEU A 80 -9.26 3.98 1.58
CA LEU A 80 -10.34 3.03 1.35
C LEU A 80 -9.97 1.59 1.75
N ASP A 81 -8.70 1.21 1.64
CA ASP A 81 -8.25 -0.12 2.06
C ASP A 81 -8.36 -0.30 3.59
N PHE A 82 -7.96 0.69 4.38
CA PHE A 82 -8.04 0.58 5.84
C PHE A 82 -9.43 0.88 6.41
N LYS A 83 -10.39 1.31 5.58
CA LYS A 83 -11.69 1.80 6.07
C LYS A 83 -12.43 0.81 6.95
N SER A 84 -12.44 -0.47 6.62
CA SER A 84 -13.13 -1.49 7.38
C SER A 84 -12.65 -1.56 8.83
N LEU A 85 -11.36 -1.35 9.05
CA LEU A 85 -10.76 -1.40 10.37
C LEU A 85 -10.85 -0.06 11.10
N TYR A 86 -10.38 1.04 10.49
CA TYR A 86 -10.34 2.31 11.22
C TYR A 86 -11.72 2.84 11.58
N SER A 87 -12.77 2.55 10.79
CA SER A 87 -14.14 2.97 11.11
C SER A 87 -14.70 2.32 12.40
N LEU A 88 -14.12 1.20 12.85
CA LEU A 88 -14.46 0.60 14.14
C LEU A 88 -13.65 1.19 15.31
N LEU A 89 -12.64 2.00 15.04
CA LEU A 89 -11.70 2.52 16.03
C LEU A 89 -11.84 4.05 16.23
N SER A 90 -12.45 4.74 15.27
CA SER A 90 -12.56 6.21 15.29
C SER A 90 -13.48 6.77 16.36
N ASP A 91 -14.27 5.95 17.04
CA ASP A 91 -15.07 6.34 18.22
C ASP A 91 -14.22 6.49 19.50
N GLU A 92 -13.05 5.83 19.59
CA GLU A 92 -12.18 5.83 20.75
C GLU A 92 -10.80 6.48 20.50
N TYR A 93 -10.34 6.51 19.23
CA TYR A 93 -9.01 6.95 18.87
C TYR A 93 -9.04 8.04 17.78
N LYS A 94 -7.99 8.85 17.73
CA LYS A 94 -7.71 9.63 16.52
C LYS A 94 -7.14 8.70 15.46
N ILE A 95 -7.61 8.85 14.24
CA ILE A 95 -7.18 8.09 13.08
C ILE A 95 -6.44 9.01 12.14
N ALA A 96 -5.29 8.57 11.65
CA ALA A 96 -4.60 9.18 10.53
C ALA A 96 -4.26 8.10 9.50
N VAL A 97 -4.64 8.32 8.24
CA VAL A 97 -4.22 7.47 7.11
C VAL A 97 -3.41 8.32 6.16
N VAL A 98 -2.12 8.02 6.04
CA VAL A 98 -1.22 8.74 5.15
C VAL A 98 -1.18 8.02 3.80
N GLU A 99 -1.56 8.72 2.75
CA GLU A 99 -1.34 8.29 1.38
C GLU A 99 0.02 8.81 0.93
N LYS A 100 1.06 7.99 0.99
CA LYS A 100 2.40 8.35 0.54
C LYS A 100 2.39 8.89 -0.90
N PHE A 101 3.42 9.60 -1.31
CA PHE A 101 3.54 10.01 -2.71
C PHE A 101 3.38 8.83 -3.67
N GLY A 102 2.65 9.05 -4.74
CA GLY A 102 2.30 8.01 -5.71
C GLY A 102 1.05 7.19 -5.38
N TYR A 103 0.52 7.30 -4.16
CA TYR A 103 -0.64 6.55 -3.66
C TYR A 103 -1.88 7.45 -3.60
N GLY A 104 -3.07 6.86 -3.75
CA GLY A 104 -4.35 7.54 -3.57
C GLY A 104 -4.45 8.90 -4.25
N PHE A 105 -4.73 9.91 -3.45
CA PHE A 105 -4.89 11.29 -3.90
C PHE A 105 -3.58 12.10 -3.87
N SER A 106 -2.50 11.54 -3.32
CA SER A 106 -1.20 12.22 -3.27
C SER A 106 -0.58 12.38 -4.65
N ASP A 107 0.27 13.39 -4.81
CA ASP A 107 1.02 13.63 -6.03
C ASP A 107 1.94 12.44 -6.37
N VAL A 108 2.24 12.29 -7.64
CA VAL A 108 3.23 11.33 -8.15
C VAL A 108 4.53 12.09 -8.32
N VAL A 109 5.59 11.64 -7.66
CA VAL A 109 6.92 12.25 -7.70
C VAL A 109 7.94 11.28 -8.28
N ASP A 110 8.98 11.81 -8.90
CA ASP A 110 10.13 11.07 -9.42
C ASP A 110 11.36 11.48 -8.61
N GLU A 111 11.38 11.07 -7.34
CA GLU A 111 12.37 11.41 -6.35
C GLU A 111 12.86 10.15 -5.63
N ASP A 112 13.98 10.26 -4.91
CA ASP A 112 14.55 9.15 -4.15
C ASP A 112 13.54 8.58 -3.15
N ARG A 113 13.44 7.25 -3.08
CA ARG A 113 12.55 6.50 -2.19
C ARG A 113 13.34 5.71 -1.15
N ASP A 114 14.43 6.28 -0.64
CA ASP A 114 15.09 5.71 0.52
C ASP A 114 14.24 5.88 1.79
N ILE A 115 14.56 5.07 2.81
CA ILE A 115 13.73 4.99 4.01
C ILE A 115 13.70 6.30 4.81
N ASP A 116 14.80 7.08 4.78
CA ASP A 116 14.88 8.38 5.45
C ASP A 116 13.96 9.39 4.78
N THR A 117 13.96 9.44 3.46
CA THR A 117 13.11 10.33 2.67
C THR A 117 11.64 10.00 2.92
N ILE A 118 11.24 8.73 2.78
CA ILE A 118 9.85 8.29 3.00
C ILE A 118 9.38 8.64 4.43
N LEU A 119 10.19 8.32 5.44
CA LEU A 119 9.85 8.63 6.84
C LEU A 119 9.75 10.13 7.09
N SER A 120 10.68 10.93 6.55
CA SER A 120 10.64 12.39 6.70
C SER A 120 9.38 13.00 6.11
N GLU A 121 8.96 12.53 4.94
CA GLU A 121 7.74 12.96 4.26
C GLU A 121 6.48 12.57 5.05
N THR A 122 6.39 11.32 5.54
CA THR A 122 5.27 10.85 6.37
C THR A 122 5.14 11.68 7.64
N ARG A 123 6.26 11.95 8.35
CA ARG A 123 6.27 12.78 9.57
C ARG A 123 5.84 14.23 9.29
N MET A 124 6.34 14.81 8.22
CA MET A 124 5.97 16.18 7.80
C MET A 124 4.49 16.26 7.43
N ALA A 125 3.93 15.25 6.76
CA ALA A 125 2.53 15.22 6.40
C ALA A 125 1.62 15.15 7.64
N LEU A 126 1.97 14.34 8.64
CA LEU A 126 1.24 14.24 9.89
C LEU A 126 1.28 15.55 10.69
N ASP A 127 2.46 16.17 10.81
CA ASP A 127 2.61 17.46 11.49
C ASP A 127 1.73 18.53 10.83
N LYS A 128 1.76 18.64 9.50
CA LYS A 128 0.94 19.60 8.75
C LYS A 128 -0.56 19.30 8.79
N ALA A 129 -0.95 18.04 9.01
CA ALA A 129 -2.33 17.65 9.26
C ALA A 129 -2.76 17.85 10.73
N GLY A 130 -1.89 18.43 11.58
CA GLY A 130 -2.17 18.69 12.99
C GLY A 130 -2.17 17.45 13.87
N MET A 131 -1.50 16.38 13.45
CA MET A 131 -1.33 15.16 14.23
C MET A 131 -0.04 15.25 15.05
N GLU A 132 -0.15 15.06 16.35
CA GLU A 132 0.98 15.14 17.30
C GLU A 132 1.36 13.75 17.83
N PRO A 133 2.68 13.44 17.98
CA PRO A 133 3.13 12.22 18.61
C PRO A 133 2.85 12.24 20.15
N PRO A 134 2.91 11.07 20.85
CA PRO A 134 3.32 9.77 20.31
C PRO A 134 2.21 9.07 19.53
N TYR A 135 2.62 8.27 18.54
CA TYR A 135 1.72 7.54 17.64
C TYR A 135 1.69 6.04 17.94
N VAL A 136 0.55 5.40 17.72
CA VAL A 136 0.44 3.96 17.51
C VAL A 136 0.51 3.73 16.00
N LEU A 137 1.61 3.15 15.51
CA LEU A 137 1.79 2.89 14.08
C LEU A 137 1.08 1.60 13.68
N CYS A 138 0.29 1.64 12.62
CA CYS A 138 -0.47 0.52 12.08
C CYS A 138 0.01 0.18 10.65
N PRO A 139 1.25 -0.35 10.49
CA PRO A 139 1.80 -0.66 9.19
C PRO A 139 1.18 -1.93 8.59
N HIS A 140 0.91 -1.89 7.29
CA HIS A 140 0.60 -3.06 6.47
C HIS A 140 1.75 -3.38 5.52
N SER A 141 2.12 -4.66 5.42
CA SER A 141 3.07 -5.13 4.40
C SER A 141 4.40 -4.34 4.43
N MET A 142 4.84 -3.79 3.30
CA MET A 142 6.11 -3.10 3.13
C MET A 142 6.33 -1.92 4.11
N SER A 143 5.26 -1.23 4.53
CA SER A 143 5.39 -0.14 5.51
C SER A 143 5.82 -0.60 6.91
N GLY A 144 5.90 -1.91 7.15
CA GLY A 144 6.56 -2.45 8.33
C GLY A 144 8.01 -1.99 8.45
N LEU A 145 8.74 -1.84 7.32
CA LEU A 145 10.09 -1.29 7.33
C LEU A 145 10.12 0.15 7.84
N GLU A 146 9.20 0.98 7.35
CA GLU A 146 9.09 2.39 7.75
C GLU A 146 8.75 2.50 9.24
N ALA A 147 7.77 1.74 9.73
CA ALA A 147 7.37 1.75 11.13
C ALA A 147 8.48 1.29 12.08
N LEU A 148 9.19 0.22 11.73
CA LEU A 148 10.33 -0.27 12.50
C LEU A 148 11.47 0.76 12.53
N TYR A 149 11.76 1.40 11.39
CA TYR A 149 12.78 2.43 11.29
C TYR A 149 12.40 3.67 12.09
N TRP A 150 11.14 4.11 12.01
CA TRP A 150 10.60 5.23 12.80
C TRP A 150 10.77 4.99 14.30
N ALA A 151 10.24 3.86 14.79
CA ALA A 151 10.31 3.51 16.21
C ALA A 151 11.74 3.36 16.74
N LYS A 152 12.70 3.04 15.86
CA LYS A 152 14.12 2.96 16.23
C LYS A 152 14.81 4.31 16.25
N LYS A 153 14.50 5.17 15.27
CA LYS A 153 15.15 6.46 15.07
C LYS A 153 14.57 7.55 15.97
N TYR A 154 13.27 7.50 16.25
CA TYR A 154 12.52 8.46 17.07
C TYR A 154 11.62 7.71 18.06
N PRO A 155 12.20 7.01 19.04
CA PRO A 155 11.44 6.18 19.97
C PRO A 155 10.42 6.96 20.82
N GLU A 156 10.64 8.25 21.05
CA GLU A 156 9.74 9.15 21.77
C GLU A 156 8.46 9.50 20.96
N GLU A 157 8.49 9.31 19.66
CA GLU A 157 7.34 9.56 18.78
C GLU A 157 6.44 8.34 18.59
N VAL A 158 6.86 7.14 19.04
CA VAL A 158 6.14 5.89 18.77
C VAL A 158 5.79 5.18 20.09
N GLU A 159 4.50 5.15 20.39
CA GLU A 159 3.98 4.44 21.57
C GLU A 159 3.97 2.92 21.39
N ALA A 160 3.52 2.45 20.22
CA ALA A 160 3.43 1.03 19.90
C ALA A 160 3.38 0.80 18.36
N ILE A 161 3.61 -0.45 17.95
CA ILE A 161 3.41 -0.90 16.57
C ILE A 161 2.33 -1.99 16.53
N ILE A 162 1.32 -1.81 15.70
CA ILE A 162 0.27 -2.78 15.38
C ILE A 162 0.49 -3.27 13.95
N GLY A 163 1.25 -4.33 13.78
CA GLY A 163 1.57 -4.88 12.46
C GLY A 163 0.38 -5.59 11.83
N LEU A 164 -0.19 -5.01 10.78
CA LEU A 164 -1.27 -5.59 9.98
C LEU A 164 -0.65 -6.42 8.86
N ASP A 165 -0.23 -7.63 9.17
CA ASP A 165 0.56 -8.51 8.27
C ASP A 165 1.79 -7.79 7.69
N MET A 166 2.46 -7.02 8.55
CA MET A 166 3.58 -6.18 8.17
C MET A 166 4.82 -7.00 7.80
N ALA A 167 5.58 -6.48 6.85
CA ALA A 167 6.87 -7.06 6.50
C ALA A 167 7.95 -6.65 7.51
N VAL A 168 8.80 -7.61 7.86
CA VAL A 168 10.07 -7.39 8.58
C VAL A 168 11.25 -7.49 7.61
N PRO A 169 12.43 -6.92 7.92
CA PRO A 169 13.55 -6.87 6.99
C PRO A 169 13.93 -8.22 6.37
N ASP A 170 13.84 -9.30 7.14
CA ASP A 170 14.28 -10.65 6.74
C ASP A 170 13.49 -11.23 5.55
N TYR A 171 12.26 -10.77 5.28
CA TYR A 171 11.54 -11.16 4.06
C TYR A 171 12.29 -10.78 2.78
N TYR A 172 12.99 -9.65 2.78
CA TYR A 172 13.65 -9.08 1.60
C TYR A 172 14.96 -9.78 1.24
N ASP A 173 15.49 -10.63 2.09
CA ASP A 173 16.63 -11.51 1.76
C ASP A 173 16.23 -12.51 0.67
N GLU A 174 14.98 -12.97 0.66
CA GLU A 174 14.47 -14.01 -0.25
C GLU A 174 13.46 -13.48 -1.27
N MET A 175 12.81 -12.32 -1.01
CA MET A 175 11.77 -11.78 -1.88
C MET A 175 12.31 -11.38 -3.26
N ASN A 176 11.62 -11.81 -4.31
CA ASN A 176 11.94 -11.40 -5.67
C ASN A 176 11.03 -10.26 -6.12
N ILE A 177 11.62 -9.09 -6.40
CA ILE A 177 10.90 -7.91 -6.85
C ILE A 177 11.10 -7.74 -8.35
N ASN A 178 10.02 -7.89 -9.10
CA ASN A 178 10.09 -7.85 -10.56
C ASN A 178 9.68 -6.46 -11.08
N ILE A 179 10.63 -5.54 -11.13
CA ILE A 179 10.45 -4.18 -11.65
C ILE A 179 9.95 -4.16 -13.09
N THR A 180 10.35 -5.14 -13.91
CA THR A 180 9.90 -5.23 -15.32
C THR A 180 8.39 -5.49 -15.39
N ILE A 181 7.86 -6.37 -14.55
CA ILE A 181 6.42 -6.64 -14.48
C ILE A 181 5.67 -5.40 -13.97
N MET A 182 6.21 -4.71 -12.95
CA MET A 182 5.60 -3.48 -12.45
C MET A 182 5.53 -2.39 -13.53
N ARG A 183 6.61 -2.18 -14.30
CA ARG A 183 6.62 -1.26 -15.44
C ARG A 183 5.63 -1.66 -16.53
N LEU A 184 5.53 -2.96 -16.83
CA LEU A 184 4.51 -3.45 -17.77
C LEU A 184 3.10 -3.13 -17.28
N GLY A 185 2.83 -3.35 -16.00
CA GLY A 185 1.58 -2.96 -15.34
C GLY A 185 1.29 -1.46 -15.47
N GLN A 186 2.30 -0.61 -15.24
CA GLN A 186 2.21 0.84 -15.42
C GLN A 186 1.81 1.23 -16.86
N TYR A 187 2.48 0.66 -17.86
CA TYR A 187 2.14 0.92 -19.27
C TYR A 187 0.74 0.43 -19.62
N CYS A 188 0.36 -0.77 -19.17
CA CYS A 188 -0.98 -1.30 -19.40
C CYS A 188 -2.07 -0.44 -18.76
N ALA A 189 -1.83 0.09 -17.56
CA ALA A 189 -2.74 1.03 -16.89
C ALA A 189 -2.84 2.36 -17.65
N GLY A 190 -1.71 2.98 -17.98
CA GLY A 190 -1.67 4.25 -18.72
C GLY A 190 -2.28 4.18 -20.12
N LEU A 191 -2.18 3.02 -20.78
CA LEU A 191 -2.85 2.75 -22.07
C LEU A 191 -4.30 2.30 -21.92
N GLY A 192 -4.80 2.12 -20.69
CA GLY A 192 -6.17 1.71 -20.42
C GLY A 192 -6.48 0.25 -20.72
N ILE A 193 -5.45 -0.58 -20.90
CA ILE A 193 -5.61 -2.02 -21.16
C ILE A 193 -6.24 -2.70 -19.95
N THR A 194 -5.89 -2.27 -18.72
CA THR A 194 -6.47 -2.78 -17.47
C THR A 194 -7.98 -2.65 -17.39
N ARG A 195 -8.58 -1.65 -18.07
CA ARG A 195 -10.04 -1.45 -18.12
C ARG A 195 -10.81 -2.54 -18.89
N TRP A 196 -10.13 -3.38 -19.67
CA TRP A 196 -10.73 -4.52 -20.35
C TRP A 196 -10.85 -5.74 -19.44
N ILE A 197 -10.19 -5.71 -18.27
CA ILE A 197 -10.19 -6.79 -17.28
C ILE A 197 -10.68 -6.21 -15.94
N PRO A 198 -12.00 -6.00 -15.76
CA PRO A 198 -12.54 -5.34 -14.55
C PRO A 198 -12.22 -6.05 -13.24
N SER A 199 -11.90 -7.36 -13.29
CA SER A 199 -11.49 -8.12 -12.11
C SER A 199 -10.18 -7.63 -11.49
N LEU A 200 -9.30 -6.97 -12.25
CA LEU A 200 -8.07 -6.38 -11.73
C LEU A 200 -8.32 -5.21 -10.76
N ALA A 201 -9.44 -4.50 -10.94
CA ALA A 201 -9.84 -3.40 -10.07
C ALA A 201 -10.70 -3.84 -8.88
N LYS A 202 -10.74 -5.14 -8.57
CA LYS A 202 -11.43 -5.70 -7.41
C LYS A 202 -10.41 -6.04 -6.33
N SER A 203 -10.01 -5.01 -5.54
CA SER A 203 -9.19 -5.21 -4.34
C SER A 203 -9.92 -6.01 -3.27
N ASP A 204 -9.23 -6.40 -2.22
CA ASP A 204 -9.83 -7.10 -1.09
C ASP A 204 -10.77 -6.18 -0.30
N ALA A 205 -10.50 -4.86 -0.22
CA ALA A 205 -11.42 -3.87 0.30
C ALA A 205 -12.77 -3.85 -0.43
N ILE A 206 -12.77 -4.04 -1.77
CA ILE A 206 -14.00 -4.13 -2.57
C ILE A 206 -14.73 -5.45 -2.36
N LYS A 207 -14.00 -6.56 -2.21
CA LYS A 207 -14.57 -7.91 -2.12
C LYS A 207 -15.08 -8.24 -0.72
N SER A 208 -14.31 -7.90 0.30
CA SER A 208 -14.49 -8.39 1.67
C SER A 208 -14.66 -7.27 2.69
N GLY A 209 -14.23 -6.05 2.35
CA GLY A 209 -14.37 -4.87 3.22
C GLY A 209 -15.79 -4.28 3.23
N THR A 210 -15.92 -3.16 3.93
CA THR A 210 -17.21 -2.50 4.22
C THR A 210 -17.52 -1.31 3.31
N LEU A 211 -16.83 -1.20 2.16
CA LEU A 211 -17.01 -0.06 1.25
C LEU A 211 -18.44 0.00 0.68
N SER A 212 -19.04 1.19 0.71
CA SER A 212 -20.27 1.50 -0.03
C SER A 212 -20.05 1.41 -1.54
N GLU A 213 -21.12 1.30 -2.32
CA GLU A 213 -21.01 1.24 -3.80
C GLU A 213 -20.30 2.47 -4.38
N LYS A 214 -20.56 3.67 -3.83
CA LYS A 214 -19.87 4.90 -4.24
C LYS A 214 -18.35 4.82 -3.96
N GLU A 215 -17.95 4.30 -2.82
CA GLU A 215 -16.53 4.14 -2.46
C GLU A 215 -15.85 3.08 -3.33
N LYS A 216 -16.54 2.00 -3.68
CA LYS A 216 -16.05 1.02 -4.66
C LYS A 216 -15.85 1.63 -6.03
N GLU A 217 -16.70 2.58 -6.45
CA GLU A 217 -16.51 3.33 -7.70
C GLU A 217 -15.29 4.26 -7.63
N ILE A 218 -15.12 4.99 -6.52
CA ILE A 218 -13.94 5.82 -6.25
C ILE A 218 -12.66 4.97 -6.29
N TYR A 219 -12.65 3.84 -5.58
CA TYR A 219 -11.51 2.93 -5.56
C TYR A 219 -11.11 2.47 -6.97
N ARG A 220 -12.11 2.05 -7.78
CA ARG A 220 -11.85 1.64 -9.18
C ARG A 220 -11.30 2.78 -10.03
N ALA A 221 -11.81 4.01 -9.84
CA ALA A 221 -11.33 5.18 -10.56
C ALA A 221 -9.87 5.48 -10.21
N ILE A 222 -9.50 5.42 -8.91
CA ILE A 222 -8.12 5.56 -8.45
C ILE A 222 -7.25 4.44 -9.02
N PHE A 223 -7.67 3.17 -8.92
CA PHE A 223 -6.95 2.03 -9.47
C PHE A 223 -6.57 2.24 -10.94
N TYR A 224 -7.51 2.65 -11.79
CA TYR A 224 -7.24 2.84 -13.21
C TYR A 224 -6.29 4.00 -13.51
N GLN A 225 -6.03 4.90 -12.58
CA GLN A 225 -5.19 6.08 -12.77
C GLN A 225 -3.88 6.03 -11.99
N LYS A 226 -3.84 5.31 -10.87
CA LYS A 226 -2.71 5.27 -9.93
C LYS A 226 -2.07 3.88 -9.79
N THR A 227 -2.38 2.93 -10.66
CA THR A 227 -1.72 1.61 -10.62
C THR A 227 -0.26 1.74 -11.05
N ALA A 228 0.64 1.23 -10.21
CA ALA A 228 2.09 1.17 -10.46
C ALA A 228 2.67 2.52 -10.92
N THR A 229 2.43 3.56 -10.16
CA THR A 229 3.02 4.89 -10.43
C THR A 229 4.54 4.83 -10.45
N VAL A 230 5.21 5.83 -11.03
CA VAL A 230 6.67 5.89 -11.03
C VAL A 230 7.20 5.86 -9.61
N THR A 231 6.59 6.60 -8.69
CA THR A 231 6.94 6.64 -7.26
C THR A 231 6.86 5.25 -6.60
N MET A 232 5.76 4.49 -6.84
CA MET A 232 5.62 3.12 -6.33
C MET A 232 6.70 2.17 -6.89
N ILE A 233 7.08 2.34 -8.16
CA ILE A 233 8.13 1.53 -8.79
C ILE A 233 9.49 1.88 -8.20
N ASP A 234 9.75 3.15 -7.91
CA ASP A 234 11.02 3.60 -7.32
C ASP A 234 11.12 3.17 -5.85
N GLU A 235 10.03 3.23 -5.09
CA GLU A 235 9.94 2.62 -3.76
C GLU A 235 10.26 1.11 -3.78
N ALA A 236 9.71 0.38 -4.76
CA ALA A 236 10.00 -1.05 -4.92
C ALA A 236 11.46 -1.36 -5.32
N LYS A 237 12.13 -0.47 -6.06
CA LYS A 237 13.56 -0.63 -6.38
C LYS A 237 14.45 -0.50 -5.14
N GLU A 238 14.11 0.45 -4.26
CA GLU A 238 14.90 0.75 -3.06
C GLU A 238 14.59 -0.20 -1.89
N VAL A 239 13.53 -0.97 -1.94
CA VAL A 239 13.03 -1.72 -0.76
C VAL A 239 14.06 -2.67 -0.15
N LYS A 240 14.89 -3.34 -0.95
CA LYS A 240 15.95 -4.23 -0.40
C LYS A 240 17.05 -3.44 0.31
N ARG A 241 17.43 -2.29 -0.23
CA ARG A 241 18.36 -1.38 0.43
C ARG A 241 17.76 -0.84 1.72
N ASN A 242 16.52 -0.40 1.67
CA ASN A 242 15.77 0.07 2.83
C ASN A 242 15.68 -1.02 3.92
N ALA A 243 15.36 -2.26 3.54
CA ALA A 243 15.35 -3.40 4.48
C ALA A 243 16.72 -3.64 5.11
N GLY A 244 17.82 -3.50 4.35
CA GLY A 244 19.18 -3.56 4.88
C GLY A 244 19.44 -2.49 5.94
N VAL A 245 19.07 -1.24 5.67
CA VAL A 245 19.20 -0.13 6.63
C VAL A 245 18.40 -0.40 7.90
N VAL A 246 17.15 -0.86 7.78
CA VAL A 246 16.30 -1.20 8.95
C VAL A 246 16.93 -2.34 9.76
N LYS A 247 17.44 -3.38 9.09
CA LYS A 247 18.10 -4.52 9.74
C LYS A 247 19.34 -4.11 10.52
N GLU A 248 20.18 -3.25 9.97
CA GLU A 248 21.39 -2.72 10.61
C GLU A 248 21.06 -1.88 11.85
N ASN A 249 19.94 -1.14 11.85
CA ASN A 249 19.50 -0.37 13.00
C ASN A 249 18.96 -1.25 14.15
N GLY A 250 18.64 -2.50 13.89
CA GLY A 250 18.14 -3.47 14.86
C GLY A 250 16.69 -3.24 15.28
N ILE A 251 16.19 -4.09 16.16
CA ILE A 251 14.79 -4.14 16.58
C ILE A 251 14.48 -2.99 17.55
N PRO A 252 13.38 -2.23 17.34
CA PRO A 252 12.96 -1.21 18.29
C PRO A 252 12.44 -1.83 19.60
N GLN A 253 12.49 -1.06 20.70
CA GLN A 253 12.07 -1.53 22.03
C GLN A 253 10.65 -1.07 22.40
N VAL A 254 9.84 -0.67 21.43
CA VAL A 254 8.43 -0.33 21.65
C VAL A 254 7.55 -1.58 21.70
N PRO A 255 6.40 -1.54 22.38
CA PRO A 255 5.43 -2.62 22.35
C PRO A 255 4.97 -2.94 20.92
N MET A 256 4.88 -4.23 20.57
CA MET A 256 4.45 -4.67 19.25
C MET A 256 3.37 -5.75 19.31
N LEU A 257 2.31 -5.59 18.53
CA LEU A 257 1.30 -6.62 18.27
C LEU A 257 1.28 -6.91 16.77
N LEU A 258 1.65 -8.12 16.36
CA LEU A 258 1.68 -8.52 14.95
C LEU A 258 0.50 -9.43 14.63
N PHE A 259 -0.33 -9.02 13.70
CA PHE A 259 -1.29 -9.91 13.04
C PHE A 259 -0.60 -10.53 11.83
N ILE A 260 -0.62 -11.85 11.73
CA ILE A 260 0.11 -12.61 10.71
C ILE A 260 -0.90 -13.45 9.92
N SER A 261 -1.02 -13.21 8.62
CA SER A 261 -1.91 -13.90 7.70
C SER A 261 -1.46 -15.34 7.38
N ASP A 262 -2.17 -15.98 6.46
CA ASP A 262 -1.73 -17.26 5.88
C ASP A 262 -0.75 -17.09 4.70
N GLY A 263 -0.37 -15.86 4.37
CA GLY A 263 0.55 -15.54 3.28
C GLY A 263 -0.06 -15.61 1.88
N SER A 264 -1.33 -15.99 1.73
CA SER A 264 -2.02 -15.93 0.44
C SER A 264 -2.34 -14.48 0.05
N GLY A 265 -2.67 -14.25 -1.22
CA GLY A 265 -3.03 -12.90 -1.68
C GLY A 265 -1.85 -12.03 -2.13
N GLY A 266 -0.70 -12.64 -2.47
CA GLY A 266 0.35 -11.93 -3.20
C GLY A 266 1.71 -11.82 -2.52
N THR A 267 1.92 -12.45 -1.36
CA THR A 267 3.22 -12.39 -0.66
C THR A 267 4.34 -13.15 -1.39
N GLY A 268 3.98 -14.20 -2.15
CA GLY A 268 4.95 -15.05 -2.86
C GLY A 268 5.62 -16.11 -1.99
N PHE A 269 5.21 -16.25 -0.73
CA PHE A 269 5.72 -17.23 0.22
C PHE A 269 4.69 -18.34 0.50
N THR A 270 5.14 -19.49 1.03
CA THR A 270 4.23 -20.47 1.64
C THR A 270 3.76 -19.98 3.00
N LYS A 271 2.61 -20.48 3.48
CA LYS A 271 2.03 -20.15 4.79
C LYS A 271 3.04 -20.32 5.93
N GLU A 272 3.74 -21.45 5.94
CA GLU A 272 4.72 -21.77 6.97
C GLU A 272 5.87 -20.76 6.98
N LYS A 273 6.40 -20.45 5.79
CA LYS A 273 7.51 -19.51 5.64
C LYS A 273 7.07 -18.09 5.99
N TRP A 274 5.91 -17.65 5.50
CA TRP A 274 5.35 -16.34 5.81
C TRP A 274 5.20 -16.14 7.31
N ARG A 275 4.66 -17.13 8.02
CA ARG A 275 4.44 -17.06 9.46
C ARG A 275 5.70 -17.20 10.30
N SER A 276 6.73 -17.95 9.85
CA SER A 276 7.94 -18.18 10.64
C SER A 276 8.81 -16.93 10.77
N ILE A 277 8.96 -16.15 9.69
CA ILE A 277 9.88 -15.00 9.63
C ILE A 277 9.56 -13.93 10.68
N PRO A 278 8.33 -13.36 10.79
CA PRO A 278 8.05 -12.34 11.78
C PRO A 278 8.05 -12.86 13.21
N LYS A 279 7.72 -14.14 13.44
CA LYS A 279 7.83 -14.77 14.76
C LYS A 279 9.28 -14.87 15.22
N GLU A 280 10.17 -15.26 14.30
CA GLU A 280 11.60 -15.31 14.57
C GLU A 280 12.15 -13.90 14.84
N TYR A 281 11.73 -12.91 14.01
CA TYR A 281 12.12 -11.52 14.17
C TYR A 281 11.82 -10.98 15.58
N ILE A 282 10.63 -11.25 16.13
CA ILE A 282 10.22 -10.76 17.46
C ILE A 282 10.56 -11.72 18.60
N SER A 283 11.17 -12.87 18.34
CA SER A 283 11.41 -13.93 19.35
C SER A 283 12.21 -13.49 20.57
N ASN A 284 13.02 -12.44 20.43
CA ASN A 284 13.83 -11.86 21.49
C ASN A 284 13.29 -10.51 22.01
N CYS A 285 12.00 -10.20 21.75
CA CYS A 285 11.37 -8.96 22.14
C CYS A 285 10.38 -9.23 23.28
N ASP A 286 10.70 -8.83 24.49
CA ASP A 286 9.85 -9.09 25.68
C ASP A 286 8.44 -8.43 25.57
N ASN A 287 8.35 -7.32 24.86
CA ASN A 287 7.13 -6.53 24.68
C ASN A 287 6.43 -6.79 23.33
N ALA A 288 6.76 -7.89 22.64
CA ALA A 288 6.15 -8.23 21.37
C ALA A 288 5.31 -9.51 21.47
N ARG A 289 4.16 -9.50 20.81
CA ARG A 289 3.29 -10.66 20.66
C ARG A 289 2.72 -10.74 19.26
N TYR A 290 2.21 -11.90 18.87
CA TYR A 290 1.58 -12.08 17.57
C TYR A 290 0.26 -12.84 17.69
N ILE A 291 -0.59 -12.67 16.67
CA ILE A 291 -1.84 -13.39 16.47
C ILE A 291 -1.85 -13.89 15.02
N GLU A 292 -1.98 -15.20 14.85
CA GLU A 292 -2.15 -15.79 13.52
C GLU A 292 -3.61 -15.69 13.08
N LEU A 293 -3.78 -15.30 11.82
CA LEU A 293 -5.08 -15.21 11.15
C LEU A 293 -5.09 -16.16 9.94
N ASP A 294 -6.19 -16.89 9.76
CA ASP A 294 -6.38 -17.77 8.60
C ASP A 294 -7.13 -17.01 7.50
N CYS A 295 -6.52 -15.95 7.01
CA CYS A 295 -7.03 -15.10 5.95
C CYS A 295 -5.88 -14.61 5.06
N PRO A 296 -6.18 -14.06 3.86
CA PRO A 296 -5.19 -13.47 2.97
C PRO A 296 -4.48 -12.23 3.56
N HIS A 297 -3.45 -11.78 2.85
CA HIS A 297 -2.51 -10.71 3.22
C HIS A 297 -3.15 -9.39 3.68
N TYR A 298 -4.27 -8.96 3.10
CA TYR A 298 -4.99 -7.75 3.51
C TYR A 298 -5.89 -8.02 4.72
N VAL A 299 -5.28 -8.43 5.85
CA VAL A 299 -5.98 -8.87 7.08
C VAL A 299 -7.05 -7.90 7.57
N HIS A 300 -6.84 -6.58 7.37
CA HIS A 300 -7.74 -5.51 7.77
C HIS A 300 -9.03 -5.41 6.91
N ASP A 301 -9.12 -6.19 5.82
CA ASP A 301 -10.34 -6.32 5.03
C ASP A 301 -11.15 -7.59 5.38
N TYR A 302 -10.50 -8.57 6.00
CA TYR A 302 -11.10 -9.86 6.33
C TYR A 302 -11.43 -10.01 7.80
N GLU A 303 -10.50 -9.63 8.68
CA GLU A 303 -10.57 -9.86 10.13
C GLU A 303 -10.65 -8.54 10.93
N TYR A 304 -11.16 -7.48 10.30
CA TYR A 304 -11.20 -6.12 10.88
C TYR A 304 -11.89 -6.05 12.24
N GLN A 305 -12.94 -6.85 12.49
CA GLN A 305 -13.65 -6.90 13.77
C GLN A 305 -12.73 -7.45 14.87
N ARG A 306 -12.14 -8.63 14.64
CA ARG A 306 -11.21 -9.26 15.59
C ARG A 306 -9.99 -8.39 15.83
N ILE A 307 -9.42 -7.82 14.76
CA ILE A 307 -8.26 -6.93 14.85
C ILE A 307 -8.61 -5.70 15.70
N SER A 308 -9.77 -5.08 15.51
CA SER A 308 -10.18 -3.92 16.29
C SER A 308 -10.32 -4.21 17.79
N GLU A 309 -10.86 -5.39 18.17
CA GLU A 309 -10.96 -5.84 19.57
C GLU A 309 -9.57 -6.05 20.19
N GLU A 310 -8.67 -6.70 19.46
CA GLU A 310 -7.31 -6.96 19.94
C GLU A 310 -6.47 -5.68 20.07
N ILE A 311 -6.66 -4.71 19.17
CA ILE A 311 -6.04 -3.38 19.27
C ILE A 311 -6.49 -2.70 20.56
N ARG A 312 -7.80 -2.63 20.83
CA ARG A 312 -8.33 -2.04 22.07
C ARG A 312 -7.75 -2.69 23.32
N ASN A 313 -7.59 -4.01 23.30
CA ASN A 313 -7.02 -4.75 24.43
C ASN A 313 -5.53 -4.51 24.61
N PHE A 314 -4.82 -4.16 23.53
CA PHE A 314 -3.37 -3.98 23.55
C PHE A 314 -2.94 -2.59 23.96
N ILE A 315 -3.65 -1.55 23.53
CA ILE A 315 -3.25 -0.15 23.71
C ILE A 315 -4.06 0.59 24.82
N ARG A 316 -4.74 -0.17 25.67
CA ARG A 316 -5.45 0.36 26.86
C ARG A 316 -4.52 1.00 27.86
#